data_895e9d7cde61c5485b5ead5fba5ad9b5
#
_entry.id   895e9d7cde61c5485b5ead5fba5ad9b5
#
_cell.length_a   1.000
_cell.length_b   1.000
_cell.length_c   1.000
_cell.angle_alpha   90.00
_cell.angle_beta   90.00
_cell.angle_gamma   90.00
#
_symmetry.space_group_name_H-M   'P 1'
#
loop_
_entity.id
_entity.type
_entity.pdbx_description
1 polymer ?
#
loop_
_entity_poly.entity_id
_entity_poly.type
_entity_poly.pdbx_seq_one_letter_code
_entity_poly.pdbx_strand_id
1 'polypeptide(L)'
;NAKYYQSYSISFFDPWFGGKRPNSFSVSAFFSVQTDISSRYYNSSYFNNYYNSMYSGYGGYGMYNYGNYNNYENYYDPDKSIKMWGLSVGWGKRLKWPDDYFTLSAELAYQRYNLKDWQYFPVTNGKCNDLSISLTLARNSIDNPIFPRSGSDFSLSVQFTPPYSAFDGKDYKGYYSNPKTGSITQDNMNKLHKWVEYHKWKFKGKTYT
;
A
#
# COMPACT_ATOMS: atom_id res chain seq x y z
N ASN A 1 15.29 -17.37 -2.19
CA ASN A 1 15.34 -15.92 -1.93
C ASN A 1 15.03 -15.21 -3.25
N ALA A 2 13.84 -14.59 -3.34
CA ALA A 2 13.51 -13.74 -4.48
C ALA A 2 14.44 -12.51 -4.46
N LYS A 3 15.30 -12.40 -5.47
CA LYS A 3 16.28 -11.30 -5.55
C LYS A 3 15.60 -9.93 -5.75
N TYR A 4 14.35 -9.90 -6.23
CA TYR A 4 13.63 -8.67 -6.58
C TYR A 4 12.69 -8.15 -5.49
N TYR A 5 12.31 -9.01 -4.54
CA TYR A 5 11.44 -8.62 -3.44
C TYR A 5 11.82 -9.32 -2.15
N GLN A 6 12.01 -8.55 -1.09
CA GLN A 6 12.26 -9.03 0.26
C GLN A 6 11.39 -8.23 1.22
N SER A 7 10.75 -8.91 2.15
CA SER A 7 9.93 -8.27 3.18
C SER A 7 10.14 -8.96 4.52
N TYR A 8 10.32 -8.15 5.54
CA TYR A 8 10.48 -8.57 6.92
C TYR A 8 9.47 -7.81 7.75
N SER A 9 8.77 -8.50 8.63
CA SER A 9 7.83 -7.87 9.56
C SER A 9 7.89 -8.54 10.91
N ILE A 10 7.69 -7.73 11.94
CA ILE A 10 7.50 -8.16 13.32
C ILE A 10 6.25 -7.49 13.86
N SER A 11 5.42 -8.22 14.58
CA SER A 11 4.23 -7.69 15.20
C SER A 11 4.02 -8.28 16.59
N PHE A 12 3.54 -7.42 17.48
CA PHE A 12 3.09 -7.79 18.81
C PHE A 12 1.61 -7.42 18.94
N PHE A 13 0.82 -8.33 19.52
CA PHE A 13 -0.59 -8.10 19.74
C PHE A 13 -0.98 -8.60 21.14
N ASP A 14 -1.56 -7.70 21.94
CA ASP A 14 -2.15 -8.00 23.24
C ASP A 14 -3.65 -7.77 23.18
N PRO A 15 -4.48 -8.82 23.26
CA PRO A 15 -5.94 -8.70 23.17
C PRO A 15 -6.57 -8.18 24.48
N TRP A 16 -5.80 -8.08 25.57
CA TRP A 16 -6.29 -7.69 26.90
C TRP A 16 -5.43 -6.64 27.58
N PHE A 17 -5.05 -5.66 26.82
CA PHE A 17 -4.17 -4.60 27.28
C PHE A 17 -4.67 -3.95 28.58
N GLY A 18 -3.79 -3.89 29.57
CA GLY A 18 -4.09 -3.39 30.91
C GLY A 18 -4.98 -4.33 31.74
N GLY A 19 -5.04 -5.64 31.41
CA GLY A 19 -5.81 -6.64 32.14
C GLY A 19 -7.33 -6.48 32.04
N LYS A 20 -7.82 -5.61 31.17
CA LYS A 20 -9.25 -5.32 30.99
C LYS A 20 -9.73 -5.76 29.61
N ARG A 21 -10.62 -6.73 29.57
CA ARG A 21 -11.39 -7.02 28.35
C ARG A 21 -12.39 -5.91 28.08
N PRO A 22 -12.60 -5.52 26.87
CA PRO A 22 -12.06 -5.93 25.60
C PRO A 22 -11.13 -4.86 24.99
N ASN A 23 -10.04 -4.56 25.65
CA ASN A 23 -9.05 -3.61 25.12
C ASN A 23 -7.93 -4.40 24.44
N SER A 24 -7.63 -4.09 23.20
CA SER A 24 -6.50 -4.66 22.48
C SER A 24 -5.46 -3.60 22.17
N PHE A 25 -4.22 -4.02 22.13
CA PHE A 25 -3.08 -3.19 21.74
C PHE A 25 -2.21 -3.94 20.75
N SER A 26 -1.72 -3.24 19.76
CA SER A 26 -0.84 -3.83 18.75
C SER A 26 0.31 -2.88 18.41
N VAL A 27 1.47 -3.45 18.17
CA VAL A 27 2.62 -2.74 17.60
C VAL A 27 3.16 -3.59 16.46
N SER A 28 3.42 -2.99 15.32
CA SER A 28 4.06 -3.68 14.22
C SER A 28 5.15 -2.82 13.58
N ALA A 29 6.17 -3.48 13.08
CA ALA A 29 7.22 -2.87 12.27
C ALA A 29 7.46 -3.73 11.05
N PHE A 30 7.74 -3.09 9.92
CA PHE A 30 8.09 -3.80 8.70
C PHE A 30 9.19 -3.08 7.93
N PHE A 31 9.92 -3.88 7.17
CA PHE A 31 10.89 -3.41 6.20
C PHE A 31 10.73 -4.21 4.91
N SER A 32 10.66 -3.54 3.78
CA SER A 32 10.62 -4.21 2.49
C SER A 32 11.51 -3.52 1.46
N VAL A 33 12.07 -4.32 0.57
CA VAL A 33 12.86 -3.87 -0.58
C VAL A 33 12.28 -4.54 -1.81
N GLN A 34 12.03 -3.74 -2.84
CA GLN A 34 11.64 -4.21 -4.15
C GLN A 34 12.55 -3.56 -5.18
N THR A 35 13.12 -4.37 -6.07
CA THR A 35 13.88 -3.91 -7.23
C THR A 35 13.02 -4.04 -8.47
N ASP A 36 13.23 -3.16 -9.45
CA ASP A 36 12.49 -3.22 -10.70
C ASP A 36 13.00 -4.36 -11.60
N ILE A 37 12.16 -4.76 -12.54
CA ILE A 37 12.53 -5.72 -13.57
C ILE A 37 13.13 -4.92 -14.72
N SER A 38 14.32 -5.33 -15.17
CA SER A 38 15.01 -4.66 -16.27
C SER A 38 14.12 -4.57 -17.53
N SER A 39 14.20 -3.45 -18.23
CA SER A 39 13.51 -3.25 -19.50
C SER A 39 13.84 -4.33 -20.55
N ARG A 40 14.97 -5.02 -20.40
CA ARG A 40 15.32 -6.19 -21.22
C ARG A 40 14.35 -7.36 -21.05
N TYR A 41 13.71 -7.48 -19.87
CA TYR A 41 12.70 -8.49 -19.63
C TYR A 41 11.42 -8.21 -20.42
N TYR A 42 10.96 -6.95 -20.46
CA TYR A 42 9.78 -6.56 -21.22
C TYR A 42 10.00 -6.57 -22.73
N ASN A 43 11.23 -6.37 -23.19
CA ASN A 43 11.60 -6.42 -24.59
C ASN A 43 12.04 -7.83 -25.04
N SER A 44 12.05 -8.83 -24.16
CA SER A 44 12.32 -10.20 -24.56
C SER A 44 11.16 -10.72 -25.42
N SER A 45 11.48 -11.44 -26.50
CA SER A 45 10.50 -12.06 -27.38
C SER A 45 9.52 -12.99 -26.67
N TYR A 46 9.89 -13.45 -25.47
CA TYR A 46 9.04 -14.28 -24.60
C TYR A 46 7.83 -13.50 -24.06
N PHE A 47 8.03 -12.25 -23.62
CA PHE A 47 6.93 -11.42 -23.09
C PHE A 47 6.02 -10.95 -24.21
N ASN A 48 6.59 -10.57 -25.36
CA ASN A 48 5.81 -10.22 -26.54
C ASN A 48 4.99 -11.41 -27.06
N ASN A 49 5.52 -12.61 -27.03
CA ASN A 49 4.78 -13.82 -27.42
C ASN A 49 3.68 -14.17 -26.39
N TYR A 50 3.91 -13.99 -25.10
CA TYR A 50 2.90 -14.23 -24.06
C TYR A 50 1.74 -13.25 -24.16
N TYR A 51 2.02 -11.96 -24.31
CA TYR A 51 0.99 -10.94 -24.53
C TYR A 51 0.25 -11.13 -25.86
N ASN A 52 0.96 -11.40 -26.94
CA ASN A 52 0.33 -11.66 -28.23
C ASN A 52 -0.51 -12.94 -28.23
N SER A 53 -0.12 -13.99 -27.49
CA SER A 53 -0.95 -15.18 -27.35
C SER A 53 -2.19 -14.99 -26.47
N MET A 54 -2.14 -14.09 -25.51
CA MET A 54 -3.30 -13.72 -24.68
C MET A 54 -4.31 -12.83 -25.41
N TYR A 55 -3.83 -11.97 -26.33
CA TYR A 55 -4.69 -11.05 -27.09
C TYR A 55 -5.13 -11.60 -28.47
N SER A 56 -4.40 -12.54 -29.05
CA SER A 56 -4.81 -13.23 -30.25
C SER A 56 -5.62 -14.49 -29.91
N GLY A 57 -6.78 -14.29 -29.37
CA GLY A 57 -7.78 -15.34 -29.30
C GLY A 57 -8.06 -15.89 -30.69
N TYR A 58 -7.90 -17.21 -30.86
CA TYR A 58 -8.18 -18.01 -32.04
C TYR A 58 -7.15 -18.02 -33.16
N GLY A 59 -6.38 -19.10 -33.21
CA GLY A 59 -5.88 -19.72 -34.43
C GLY A 59 -4.44 -19.38 -34.81
N GLY A 60 -3.51 -20.20 -34.36
CA GLY A 60 -2.19 -20.25 -34.95
C GLY A 60 -1.26 -21.19 -34.18
N TYR A 61 -0.92 -22.31 -34.74
CA TYR A 61 0.13 -23.22 -34.25
C TYR A 61 1.46 -22.46 -34.19
N GLY A 62 1.79 -21.91 -33.01
CA GLY A 62 3.04 -21.21 -32.76
C GLY A 62 4.13 -22.19 -32.36
N MET A 63 5.14 -22.29 -33.20
CA MET A 63 6.41 -22.98 -33.00
C MET A 63 7.02 -22.58 -31.66
N TYR A 64 7.23 -23.55 -30.77
CA TYR A 64 7.97 -23.37 -29.51
C TYR A 64 9.45 -23.10 -29.84
N ASN A 65 9.84 -21.84 -29.74
CA ASN A 65 11.25 -21.48 -29.81
C ASN A 65 11.85 -21.69 -28.41
N TYR A 66 12.53 -22.79 -28.21
CA TYR A 66 13.33 -23.11 -27.01
C TYR A 66 14.59 -22.24 -27.05
N GLY A 67 14.44 -20.94 -26.73
CA GLY A 67 15.52 -19.97 -26.61
C GLY A 67 16.06 -19.88 -25.20
N ASN A 68 17.21 -20.47 -25.02
CA ASN A 68 18.27 -20.16 -24.04
C ASN A 68 17.86 -19.74 -22.65
N TYR A 69 17.70 -20.70 -21.73
CA TYR A 69 17.35 -20.54 -20.30
C TYR A 69 18.47 -19.94 -19.42
N ASN A 70 19.58 -19.47 -19.97
CA ASN A 70 20.78 -19.18 -19.19
C ASN A 70 20.96 -17.70 -18.76
N ASN A 71 19.92 -16.83 -18.84
CA ASN A 71 20.09 -15.41 -18.53
C ASN A 71 19.06 -14.82 -17.55
N TYR A 72 18.56 -15.59 -16.62
CA TYR A 72 17.64 -15.05 -15.57
C TYR A 72 18.30 -14.04 -14.62
N GLU A 73 19.62 -14.03 -14.52
CA GLU A 73 20.35 -13.09 -13.63
C GLU A 73 20.36 -11.65 -14.15
N ASN A 74 20.10 -11.42 -15.45
CA ASN A 74 20.16 -10.11 -16.09
C ASN A 74 18.81 -9.37 -16.18
N TYR A 75 17.74 -9.93 -15.61
CA TYR A 75 16.40 -9.32 -15.70
C TYR A 75 16.11 -8.32 -14.58
N TYR A 76 16.93 -8.28 -13.54
CA TYR A 76 16.77 -7.35 -12.44
C TYR A 76 17.65 -6.12 -12.64
N ASP A 77 17.07 -4.94 -12.44
CA ASP A 77 17.80 -3.70 -12.44
C ASP A 77 18.05 -3.26 -10.98
N PRO A 78 19.25 -3.52 -10.42
CA PRO A 78 19.56 -3.17 -9.03
C PRO A 78 19.60 -1.66 -8.81
N ASP A 79 19.70 -0.87 -9.89
CA ASP A 79 19.72 0.57 -9.81
C ASP A 79 18.34 1.18 -9.63
N LYS A 80 17.28 0.44 -9.97
CA LYS A 80 15.89 0.83 -9.76
C LYS A 80 15.32 0.09 -8.56
N SER A 81 15.03 0.79 -7.49
CA SER A 81 14.53 0.17 -6.27
C SER A 81 13.64 1.08 -5.45
N ILE A 82 12.70 0.45 -4.76
CA ILE A 82 11.95 1.07 -3.67
C ILE A 82 12.23 0.31 -2.37
N LYS A 83 12.66 1.07 -1.36
CA LYS A 83 12.82 0.56 0.00
C LYS A 83 11.77 1.22 0.88
N MET A 84 11.04 0.41 1.61
CA MET A 84 9.98 0.85 2.51
C MET A 84 10.26 0.34 3.90
N TRP A 85 10.03 1.17 4.90
CA TRP A 85 9.95 0.72 6.27
C TRP A 85 8.84 1.49 6.99
N GLY A 86 8.24 0.86 7.95
CA GLY A 86 7.17 1.46 8.70
C GLY A 86 7.02 0.89 10.09
N LEU A 87 6.36 1.67 10.91
CA LEU A 87 5.97 1.36 12.27
C LEU A 87 4.50 1.69 12.43
N SER A 88 3.72 0.80 13.06
CA SER A 88 2.35 1.11 13.44
C SER A 88 2.06 0.74 14.88
N VAL A 89 1.17 1.52 15.48
CA VAL A 89 0.64 1.31 16.84
C VAL A 89 -0.86 1.35 16.75
N GLY A 90 -1.50 0.27 17.16
CA GLY A 90 -2.93 0.11 17.13
C GLY A 90 -3.53 -0.09 18.53
N TRP A 91 -4.72 0.42 18.69
CA TRP A 91 -5.54 0.23 19.88
C TRP A 91 -6.96 -0.10 19.47
N GLY A 92 -7.60 -1.05 20.16
CA GLY A 92 -8.96 -1.47 19.89
C GLY A 92 -9.76 -1.64 21.16
N LYS A 93 -11.05 -1.29 21.09
CA LYS A 93 -11.98 -1.44 22.20
C LYS A 93 -13.35 -1.88 21.72
N ARG A 94 -13.94 -2.84 22.42
CA ARG A 94 -15.34 -3.18 22.26
C ARG A 94 -16.20 -2.17 23.01
N LEU A 95 -17.18 -1.61 22.33
CA LEU A 95 -18.09 -0.65 22.90
C LEU A 95 -19.26 -1.38 23.62
N LYS A 96 -19.83 -0.75 24.63
CA LYS A 96 -21.02 -1.24 25.32
C LYS A 96 -22.31 -0.58 24.81
N TRP A 97 -22.16 0.51 24.07
CA TRP A 97 -23.25 1.28 23.52
C TRP A 97 -22.97 1.54 22.03
N PRO A 98 -23.96 1.43 21.13
CA PRO A 98 -25.38 1.12 21.36
C PRO A 98 -25.66 -0.35 21.67
N ASP A 99 -24.77 -1.28 21.29
CA ASP A 99 -24.82 -2.70 21.66
C ASP A 99 -23.41 -3.28 21.80
N ASP A 100 -23.28 -4.49 22.33
CA ASP A 100 -22.00 -5.16 22.59
C ASP A 100 -21.29 -5.68 21.32
N TYR A 101 -21.89 -5.53 20.15
CA TYR A 101 -21.31 -5.96 18.88
C TYR A 101 -20.42 -4.92 18.23
N PHE A 102 -20.42 -3.68 18.73
CA PHE A 102 -19.58 -2.61 18.20
C PHE A 102 -18.14 -2.69 18.72
N THR A 103 -17.22 -2.50 17.79
CA THR A 103 -15.78 -2.35 18.08
C THR A 103 -15.27 -1.07 17.46
N LEU A 104 -14.48 -0.32 18.24
CA LEU A 104 -13.75 0.86 17.78
C LEU A 104 -12.26 0.53 17.80
N SER A 105 -11.58 0.76 16.69
CA SER A 105 -10.12 0.67 16.62
C SER A 105 -9.51 1.95 16.07
N ALA A 106 -8.37 2.30 16.60
CA ALA A 106 -7.53 3.41 16.15
C ALA A 106 -6.12 2.90 15.89
N GLU A 107 -5.53 3.34 14.80
CA GLU A 107 -4.16 2.98 14.42
C GLU A 107 -3.43 4.25 13.98
N LEU A 108 -2.21 4.42 14.48
CA LEU A 108 -1.25 5.40 14.02
C LEU A 108 -0.15 4.64 13.29
N ALA A 109 0.07 4.97 12.03
CA ALA A 109 1.08 4.34 11.19
C ALA A 109 2.02 5.39 10.59
N TYR A 110 3.31 5.14 10.67
CA TYR A 110 4.33 5.89 9.99
C TYR A 110 5.05 5.01 8.99
N GLN A 111 5.17 5.49 7.75
CA GLN A 111 5.86 4.77 6.67
C GLN A 111 6.83 5.71 5.97
N ARG A 112 7.97 5.19 5.60
CA ARG A 112 8.96 5.91 4.81
C ARG A 112 9.35 5.13 3.59
N TYR A 113 9.26 5.81 2.46
CA TYR A 113 9.63 5.32 1.14
C TYR A 113 10.94 5.95 0.72
N ASN A 114 11.88 5.14 0.27
CA ASN A 114 13.12 5.58 -0.33
C ASN A 114 13.17 5.03 -1.76
N LEU A 115 13.06 5.93 -2.74
CA LEU A 115 12.90 5.64 -4.15
C LEU A 115 14.21 5.94 -4.88
N LYS A 116 14.66 4.99 -5.69
CA LYS A 116 15.80 5.14 -6.58
C LYS A 116 15.35 4.76 -7.98
N ASP A 117 15.24 5.73 -8.87
CA ASP A 117 14.78 5.62 -10.27
C ASP A 117 13.50 4.76 -10.45
N TRP A 118 12.53 4.96 -9.53
CA TRP A 118 11.29 4.20 -9.45
C TRP A 118 10.18 4.89 -10.24
N GLN A 119 9.86 4.39 -11.45
CA GLN A 119 8.97 5.05 -12.41
C GLN A 119 7.48 4.94 -12.08
N TYR A 120 7.10 4.05 -11.14
CA TYR A 120 5.70 3.79 -10.79
C TYR A 120 5.16 4.74 -9.72
N PHE A 121 5.95 5.72 -9.31
CA PHE A 121 5.58 6.70 -8.30
C PHE A 121 5.71 8.10 -8.87
N PRO A 122 4.92 9.09 -8.41
CA PRO A 122 5.05 10.48 -8.85
C PRO A 122 6.46 11.06 -8.64
N VAL A 123 7.15 10.56 -7.61
CA VAL A 123 8.54 10.87 -7.31
C VAL A 123 9.39 9.68 -7.75
N THR A 124 10.22 9.85 -8.75
CA THR A 124 11.09 8.76 -9.25
C THR A 124 12.33 8.57 -8.38
N ASN A 125 12.89 9.67 -7.87
CA ASN A 125 14.07 9.66 -7.00
C ASN A 125 13.81 10.54 -5.78
N GLY A 126 13.95 9.97 -4.59
CA GLY A 126 13.77 10.74 -3.37
C GLY A 126 13.25 9.94 -2.20
N LYS A 127 12.80 10.67 -1.19
CA LYS A 127 12.26 10.10 0.05
C LYS A 127 10.88 10.70 0.31
N CYS A 128 9.90 9.85 0.48
CA CYS A 128 8.54 10.22 0.87
C CYS A 128 8.22 9.66 2.24
N ASN A 129 7.47 10.41 3.03
CA ASN A 129 6.99 9.99 4.33
C ASN A 129 5.46 10.00 4.33
N ASP A 130 4.87 9.02 4.99
CA ASP A 130 3.45 8.91 5.23
C ASP A 130 3.22 8.69 6.73
N LEU A 131 2.54 9.60 7.36
CA LEU A 131 2.04 9.45 8.71
C LEU A 131 0.53 9.47 8.64
N SER A 132 -0.10 8.35 8.91
CA SER A 132 -1.54 8.20 8.80
C SER A 132 -2.19 7.79 10.12
N ILE A 133 -3.39 8.29 10.33
CA ILE A 133 -4.27 7.91 11.43
C ILE A 133 -5.47 7.21 10.83
N SER A 134 -5.73 5.98 11.28
CA SER A 134 -6.88 5.19 10.85
C SER A 134 -7.83 5.00 12.03
N LEU A 135 -9.11 5.27 11.80
CA LEU A 135 -10.18 4.98 12.74
C LEU A 135 -11.15 4.02 12.08
N THR A 136 -11.48 2.94 12.75
CA THR A 136 -12.44 1.96 12.25
C THR A 136 -13.50 1.67 13.31
N LEU A 137 -14.76 1.89 12.93
CA LEU A 137 -15.93 1.47 13.69
C LEU A 137 -16.52 0.26 12.96
N ALA A 138 -16.59 -0.87 13.64
CA ALA A 138 -17.15 -2.09 13.08
C ALA A 138 -18.24 -2.66 14.02
N ARG A 139 -19.26 -3.27 13.42
CA ARG A 139 -20.27 -4.03 14.10
C ARG A 139 -20.40 -5.40 13.47
N ASN A 140 -20.31 -6.43 14.28
CA ASN A 140 -20.49 -7.79 13.82
C ASN A 140 -21.45 -8.53 14.76
N SER A 141 -22.68 -8.75 14.29
CA SER A 141 -23.72 -9.51 14.99
C SER A 141 -24.15 -10.77 14.24
N ILE A 142 -23.28 -11.28 13.35
CA ILE A 142 -23.54 -12.49 12.58
C ILE A 142 -23.59 -13.69 13.52
N ASP A 143 -24.62 -14.53 13.38
CA ASP A 143 -24.82 -15.76 14.18
C ASP A 143 -23.77 -16.83 13.90
N ASN A 144 -23.38 -17.02 12.63
CA ASN A 144 -22.37 -18.00 12.23
C ASN A 144 -21.46 -17.43 11.13
N PRO A 145 -20.13 -17.37 11.33
CA PRO A 145 -19.21 -16.84 10.34
C PRO A 145 -19.14 -17.64 9.02
N ILE A 146 -19.40 -18.95 9.06
CA ILE A 146 -19.27 -19.84 7.89
C ILE A 146 -20.57 -19.89 7.10
N PHE A 147 -21.69 -20.07 7.79
CA PHE A 147 -23.05 -20.15 7.18
C PHE A 147 -23.99 -19.19 7.90
N PRO A 148 -23.90 -17.89 7.63
CA PRO A 148 -24.70 -16.90 8.32
C PRO A 148 -26.17 -17.03 7.90
N ARG A 149 -27.04 -17.06 8.89
CA ARG A 149 -28.52 -17.10 8.70
C ARG A 149 -29.17 -15.81 9.16
N SER A 150 -28.59 -15.13 10.09
CA SER A 150 -29.12 -13.86 10.61
C SER A 150 -28.00 -12.96 11.12
N GLY A 151 -28.29 -11.66 11.16
CA GLY A 151 -27.38 -10.66 11.69
C GLY A 151 -26.81 -9.73 10.64
N SER A 152 -25.88 -8.88 11.06
CA SER A 152 -25.25 -7.92 10.17
C SER A 152 -23.76 -7.76 10.50
N ASP A 153 -22.98 -7.52 9.45
CA ASP A 153 -21.58 -7.16 9.53
C ASP A 153 -21.36 -5.87 8.74
N PHE A 154 -20.98 -4.80 9.43
CA PHE A 154 -20.62 -3.57 8.76
C PHE A 154 -19.40 -2.92 9.42
N SER A 155 -18.64 -2.21 8.62
CA SER A 155 -17.51 -1.44 9.09
C SER A 155 -17.38 -0.13 8.32
N LEU A 156 -17.08 0.92 9.05
CA LEU A 156 -16.71 2.23 8.54
C LEU A 156 -15.26 2.50 8.97
N SER A 157 -14.38 2.65 7.99
CA SER A 157 -12.98 2.99 8.21
C SER A 157 -12.69 4.34 7.58
N VAL A 158 -12.04 5.21 8.36
CA VAL A 158 -11.55 6.51 7.93
C VAL A 158 -10.04 6.53 8.17
N GLN A 159 -9.29 6.77 7.12
CA GLN A 159 -7.84 6.95 7.20
C GLN A 159 -7.51 8.34 6.67
N PHE A 160 -6.72 9.09 7.40
CA PHE A 160 -6.31 10.42 7.03
C PHE A 160 -4.88 10.70 7.48
N THR A 161 -4.22 11.58 6.75
CA THR A 161 -2.91 12.13 7.09
C THR A 161 -3.08 13.56 7.58
N PRO A 162 -2.20 14.06 8.47
CA PRO A 162 -2.20 15.48 8.82
C PRO A 162 -2.02 16.35 7.59
N PRO A 163 -2.70 17.51 7.52
CA PRO A 163 -2.58 18.45 6.40
C PRO A 163 -1.25 19.22 6.48
N TYR A 164 -0.14 18.59 6.12
CA TYR A 164 1.19 19.18 6.18
C TYR A 164 1.32 20.43 5.32
N SER A 165 0.63 20.48 4.17
CA SER A 165 0.59 21.62 3.27
C SER A 165 0.03 22.89 3.93
N ALA A 166 -0.86 22.73 4.92
CA ALA A 166 -1.43 23.85 5.64
C ALA A 166 -0.47 24.45 6.67
N PHE A 167 0.55 23.72 7.11
CA PHE A 167 1.46 24.11 8.18
C PHE A 167 2.86 24.47 7.72
N ASP A 168 3.27 24.10 6.49
CA ASP A 168 4.65 24.30 6.02
C ASP A 168 4.91 25.66 5.37
N GLY A 169 3.88 26.48 5.17
CA GLY A 169 3.98 27.85 4.65
C GLY A 169 4.49 27.95 3.20
N LYS A 170 4.50 26.86 2.44
CA LYS A 170 4.98 26.85 1.07
C LYS A 170 3.90 27.21 0.07
N ASP A 171 4.27 27.93 -0.96
CA ASP A 171 3.38 28.18 -2.10
C ASP A 171 3.38 26.99 -3.06
N TYR A 172 2.47 26.05 -2.84
CA TYR A 172 2.32 24.88 -3.68
C TYR A 172 1.93 25.20 -5.13
N LYS A 173 1.24 26.31 -5.37
CA LYS A 173 0.87 26.74 -6.74
C LYS A 173 2.11 27.08 -7.57
N GLY A 174 3.12 27.73 -6.96
CA GLY A 174 4.38 28.05 -7.62
C GLY A 174 5.23 26.84 -7.98
N TYR A 175 5.05 25.71 -7.31
CA TYR A 175 5.77 24.47 -7.62
C TYR A 175 5.22 23.74 -8.85
N TYR A 176 3.95 23.91 -9.19
CA TYR A 176 3.31 23.20 -10.31
C TYR A 176 3.60 23.80 -11.69
N SER A 177 4.05 25.04 -11.75
CA SER A 177 4.35 25.68 -13.03
C SER A 177 5.78 26.19 -13.08
N ASN A 178 6.56 25.69 -14.03
CA ASN A 178 7.78 26.35 -14.44
C ASN A 178 7.40 27.39 -15.51
N PRO A 179 7.59 28.70 -15.27
CA PRO A 179 7.21 29.73 -16.22
C PRO A 179 7.91 29.62 -17.57
N LYS A 180 9.02 28.87 -17.67
CA LYS A 180 9.78 28.70 -18.92
C LYS A 180 9.43 27.43 -19.70
N THR A 181 9.00 26.36 -19.06
CA THR A 181 8.82 25.05 -19.71
C THR A 181 7.43 24.43 -19.50
N GLY A 182 6.60 25.00 -18.60
CA GLY A 182 5.30 24.43 -18.24
C GLY A 182 5.35 23.05 -17.55
N SER A 183 6.55 22.52 -17.31
CA SER A 183 6.76 21.20 -16.71
C SER A 183 7.28 21.30 -15.27
N ILE A 184 6.88 20.37 -14.43
CA ILE A 184 7.35 20.29 -13.05
C ILE A 184 8.74 19.65 -13.05
N THR A 185 9.69 20.31 -12.40
CA THR A 185 11.03 19.75 -12.20
C THR A 185 10.99 18.64 -11.17
N GLN A 186 11.80 17.58 -11.33
CA GLN A 186 11.90 16.46 -10.39
C GLN A 186 12.20 16.90 -8.96
N ASP A 187 13.01 17.95 -8.78
CA ASP A 187 13.32 18.52 -7.47
C ASP A 187 12.07 19.14 -6.80
N ASN A 188 11.24 19.82 -7.59
CA ASN A 188 9.98 20.35 -7.10
C ASN A 188 8.98 19.23 -6.76
N MET A 189 8.94 18.15 -7.54
CA MET A 189 8.16 16.96 -7.21
C MET A 189 8.60 16.33 -5.89
N ASN A 190 9.91 16.23 -5.65
CA ASN A 190 10.46 15.72 -4.39
C ASN A 190 10.08 16.59 -3.17
N LYS A 191 10.04 17.91 -3.37
CA LYS A 191 9.63 18.86 -2.32
C LYS A 191 8.13 18.77 -2.02
N LEU A 192 7.30 18.66 -3.06
CA LEU A 192 5.85 18.54 -2.94
C LEU A 192 5.44 17.25 -2.25
N HIS A 193 6.04 16.13 -2.64
CA HIS A 193 5.68 14.79 -2.17
C HIS A 193 6.54 14.28 -1.01
N LYS A 194 7.26 15.17 -0.32
CA LYS A 194 8.04 14.81 0.87
C LYS A 194 7.15 14.19 1.96
N TRP A 195 5.95 14.68 2.10
CA TRP A 195 4.89 14.12 2.92
C TRP A 195 3.67 13.83 2.06
N VAL A 196 3.11 12.65 2.22
CA VAL A 196 1.90 12.23 1.51
C VAL A 196 0.69 12.74 2.28
N GLU A 197 -0.25 13.38 1.56
CA GLU A 197 -1.51 13.86 2.14
C GLU A 197 -2.69 13.21 1.42
N TYR A 198 -3.56 12.57 2.19
CA TYR A 198 -4.80 11.99 1.69
C TYR A 198 -5.80 11.75 2.81
N HIS A 199 -7.04 11.56 2.41
CA HIS A 199 -8.07 10.96 3.24
C HIS A 199 -8.77 9.86 2.43
N LYS A 200 -9.06 8.75 3.08
CA LYS A 200 -9.68 7.57 2.48
C LYS A 200 -10.82 7.09 3.36
N TRP A 201 -11.98 6.97 2.76
CA TRP A 201 -13.18 6.46 3.40
C TRP A 201 -13.51 5.10 2.83
N LYS A 202 -13.82 4.14 3.68
CA LYS A 202 -14.20 2.79 3.29
C LYS A 202 -15.37 2.33 4.12
N PHE A 203 -16.46 2.02 3.44
CA PHE A 203 -17.62 1.40 4.04
C PHE A 203 -17.79 -0.02 3.49
N LYS A 204 -18.05 -0.97 4.38
CA LYS A 204 -18.45 -2.34 4.04
C LYS A 204 -19.69 -2.68 4.82
N GLY A 205 -20.66 -3.35 4.20
CA GLY A 205 -21.88 -3.80 4.85
C GLY A 205 -22.37 -5.10 4.26
N LYS A 206 -22.80 -6.00 5.14
CA LYS A 206 -23.51 -7.24 4.80
C LYS A 206 -24.63 -7.43 5.82
N THR A 207 -25.78 -7.89 5.36
CA THR A 207 -26.91 -8.27 6.21
C THR A 207 -27.44 -9.62 5.77
N TYR A 208 -27.89 -10.40 6.73
CA TYR A 208 -28.44 -11.73 6.53
C TYR A 208 -29.81 -11.81 7.23
N THR A 209 -30.81 -12.28 6.52
CA THR A 209 -32.21 -12.39 6.96
C THR A 209 -32.76 -13.77 6.60
#